data_a1adc683dccca7e175f9447233f22591
#
_entry.id   a1adc683dccca7e175f9447233f22591
#
_cell.length_a   1.000
_cell.length_b   1.000
_cell.length_c   1.000
_cell.angle_alpha   90.00
_cell.angle_beta   90.00
_cell.angle_gamma   90.00
#
_symmetry.space_group_name_H-M   'P 1'
#
loop_
_entity.id
_entity.type
_entity.pdbx_description
1 polymer ?
#
loop_
_entity_poly.entity_id
_entity_poly.type
_entity_poly.pdbx_seq_one_letter_code
_entity_poly.pdbx_strand_id
1 'polypeptide(L)'
;AERRDRLYDIPAERISLLDLLIDVHQCKPLQQRIAERNSVLGKVMPWSSRLGYEGELLRALDSCRQSLADDPPQQELLTELSDIAERKRSQLPAVFWNAINASSEAEHYLRFATEPLPVTSAPLTDEALPALQQLTAIGSALPEHLPPPVGELDPLFQALQRSQRSSQLITALAQTRHGLQQATAMLRAQPATYLCPMNQPSERSKILLNVFVLFYAGEIQPYLAQLQRLGEPWAAQIKQLRAVAHIPPATAQALDRLAGNPEALWDSYRQAVDEHTRAWQDVLGACQSAPGQAGWQTP
;
A
#
# COMPACT_ATOMS: atom_id res chain seq x y z
N ALA A 1 -4.93 -15.50 -4.40
CA ALA A 1 -4.60 -16.22 -3.15
C ALA A 1 -5.72 -15.98 -2.13
N GLU A 2 -6.18 -17.04 -1.48
CA GLU A 2 -7.16 -16.92 -0.41
C GLU A 2 -6.55 -16.16 0.79
N ARG A 3 -7.42 -15.59 1.66
CA ARG A 3 -6.95 -14.83 2.82
C ARG A 3 -6.01 -15.65 3.70
N ARG A 4 -6.30 -16.95 3.89
CA ARG A 4 -5.46 -17.87 4.68
C ARG A 4 -4.05 -18.04 4.12
N ASP A 5 -3.85 -17.95 2.80
CA ASP A 5 -2.54 -18.11 2.17
C ASP A 5 -1.60 -16.93 2.44
N ARG A 6 -2.14 -15.85 2.98
CA ARG A 6 -1.43 -14.62 3.33
C ARG A 6 -1.13 -14.49 4.82
N LEU A 7 -1.59 -15.45 5.63
CA LEU A 7 -1.43 -15.41 7.08
C LEU A 7 -0.37 -16.41 7.54
N TYR A 8 0.42 -15.99 8.51
CA TYR A 8 1.28 -16.88 9.28
C TYR A 8 0.47 -17.61 10.34
N ASP A 9 0.72 -18.90 10.48
CA ASP A 9 0.28 -19.65 11.67
C ASP A 9 1.23 -19.32 12.82
N ILE A 10 0.71 -18.61 13.82
CA ILE A 10 1.46 -18.21 15.00
C ILE A 10 0.96 -19.06 16.16
N PRO A 11 1.79 -20.00 16.65
CA PRO A 11 1.43 -20.86 17.77
C PRO A 11 0.96 -20.04 18.98
N ALA A 12 -0.14 -20.44 19.58
CA ALA A 12 -0.55 -19.86 20.85
C ALA A 12 0.43 -20.32 21.93
N GLU A 13 1.03 -19.38 22.65
CA GLU A 13 1.80 -19.71 23.84
C GLU A 13 0.87 -20.36 24.86
N ARG A 14 1.09 -21.63 25.09
CA ARG A 14 0.46 -22.37 26.21
C ARG A 14 1.33 -22.17 27.45
N ILE A 15 1.31 -20.96 27.98
CA ILE A 15 1.81 -20.72 29.31
C ILE A 15 0.84 -21.44 30.24
N SER A 16 1.33 -22.26 31.17
CA SER A 16 0.50 -22.73 32.29
C SER A 16 0.10 -21.50 33.09
N LEU A 17 -1.04 -20.94 32.71
CA LEU A 17 -1.47 -19.61 33.10
C LEU A 17 -1.70 -19.47 34.59
N LEU A 18 -2.04 -20.56 35.25
CA LEU A 18 -2.22 -20.57 36.70
C LEU A 18 -0.88 -20.45 37.42
N ASP A 19 0.12 -21.19 36.99
CA ASP A 19 1.43 -21.18 37.64
C ASP A 19 2.11 -19.83 37.40
N LEU A 20 2.16 -19.37 36.16
CA LEU A 20 2.77 -18.08 35.84
C LEU A 20 2.01 -16.88 36.47
N LEU A 21 0.68 -16.91 36.54
CA LEU A 21 -0.08 -15.83 37.20
C LEU A 21 0.17 -15.76 38.70
N ILE A 22 0.45 -16.90 39.34
CA ILE A 22 0.85 -16.95 40.75
C ILE A 22 2.26 -16.42 40.93
N ASP A 23 3.18 -16.86 40.06
CA ASP A 23 4.61 -16.51 40.15
C ASP A 23 4.90 -15.05 39.82
N VAL A 24 4.12 -14.44 38.88
CA VAL A 24 4.26 -13.02 38.51
C VAL A 24 3.38 -12.07 39.35
N HIS A 25 2.93 -12.48 40.53
CA HIS A 25 2.06 -11.62 41.37
C HIS A 25 2.67 -10.24 41.72
N GLN A 26 4.00 -10.11 41.68
CA GLN A 26 4.72 -8.84 41.86
C GLN A 26 4.69 -7.98 40.60
N CYS A 27 4.38 -8.56 39.42
CA CYS A 27 4.40 -7.90 38.12
C CYS A 27 2.98 -7.58 37.63
N LYS A 28 2.26 -6.69 38.32
CA LYS A 28 0.87 -6.31 37.99
C LYS A 28 0.61 -5.95 36.53
N PRO A 29 1.47 -5.17 35.82
CA PRO A 29 1.27 -4.88 34.40
C PRO A 29 1.27 -6.14 33.54
N LEU A 30 2.17 -7.09 33.81
CA LEU A 30 2.26 -8.35 33.07
C LEU A 30 1.01 -9.22 33.33
N GLN A 31 0.57 -9.33 34.59
CA GLN A 31 -0.68 -10.04 34.92
C GLN A 31 -1.89 -9.48 34.17
N GLN A 32 -2.00 -8.14 34.08
CA GLN A 32 -3.08 -7.50 33.33
C GLN A 32 -3.08 -7.88 31.84
N ARG A 33 -1.92 -7.84 31.20
CA ARG A 33 -1.81 -8.21 29.76
C ARG A 33 -2.16 -9.67 29.55
N ILE A 34 -1.70 -10.58 30.41
CA ILE A 34 -2.04 -11.99 30.34
C ILE A 34 -3.55 -12.21 30.55
N ALA A 35 -4.14 -11.58 31.55
CA ALA A 35 -5.57 -11.68 31.83
C ALA A 35 -6.44 -11.14 30.67
N GLU A 36 -6.03 -10.02 30.08
CA GLU A 36 -6.69 -9.44 28.90
C GLU A 36 -6.72 -10.42 27.73
N ARG A 37 -5.60 -11.04 27.39
CA ARG A 37 -5.52 -12.01 26.29
C ARG A 37 -6.35 -13.25 26.52
N ASN A 38 -6.53 -13.68 27.77
CA ASN A 38 -7.31 -14.85 28.16
C ASN A 38 -8.80 -14.58 28.33
N SER A 39 -9.19 -13.33 28.34
CA SER A 39 -10.60 -12.94 28.34
C SER A 39 -11.33 -13.41 27.08
N VAL A 40 -12.64 -13.43 27.10
CA VAL A 40 -13.47 -13.76 25.92
C VAL A 40 -13.15 -12.82 24.76
N LEU A 41 -13.02 -11.52 25.03
CA LEU A 41 -12.69 -10.51 24.04
C LEU A 41 -11.25 -10.67 23.53
N GLY A 42 -10.30 -10.97 24.40
CA GLY A 42 -8.91 -11.20 24.02
C GLY A 42 -8.70 -12.37 23.06
N LYS A 43 -9.54 -13.41 23.17
CA LYS A 43 -9.48 -14.58 22.27
C LYS A 43 -9.89 -14.26 20.83
N VAL A 44 -10.77 -13.27 20.64
CA VAL A 44 -11.28 -12.82 19.32
C VAL A 44 -10.69 -11.48 18.89
N MET A 45 -9.61 -11.03 19.54
CA MET A 45 -8.92 -9.78 19.23
C MET A 45 -8.51 -9.71 17.74
N PRO A 46 -8.87 -8.63 17.02
CA PRO A 46 -8.42 -8.42 15.66
C PRO A 46 -6.88 -8.37 15.55
N TRP A 47 -6.35 -8.78 14.40
CA TRP A 47 -4.90 -8.81 14.21
C TRP A 47 -4.24 -7.43 14.29
N SER A 48 -4.92 -6.36 13.88
CA SER A 48 -4.45 -4.98 14.04
C SER A 48 -4.21 -4.63 15.52
N SER A 49 -5.21 -4.90 16.37
CA SER A 49 -5.08 -4.71 17.82
C SER A 49 -4.09 -5.69 18.46
N ARG A 50 -3.97 -6.91 17.91
CA ARG A 50 -3.01 -7.90 18.39
C ARG A 50 -1.55 -7.43 18.22
N LEU A 51 -1.23 -6.71 17.15
CA LEU A 51 0.11 -6.14 16.96
C LEU A 51 0.49 -5.21 18.13
N GLY A 52 -0.39 -4.29 18.51
CA GLY A 52 -0.17 -3.40 19.66
C GLY A 52 -0.10 -4.16 20.99
N TYR A 53 -1.00 -5.12 21.18
CA TYR A 53 -1.01 -5.99 22.35
C TYR A 53 0.33 -6.73 22.54
N GLU A 54 0.90 -7.34 21.48
CA GLU A 54 2.19 -8.04 21.59
C GLU A 54 3.34 -7.08 21.98
N GLY A 55 3.30 -5.83 21.49
CA GLY A 55 4.24 -4.80 21.92
C GLY A 55 4.08 -4.43 23.39
N GLU A 56 2.86 -4.26 23.87
CA GLU A 56 2.56 -3.96 25.29
C GLU A 56 2.93 -5.13 26.20
N LEU A 57 2.65 -6.38 25.76
CA LEU A 57 3.03 -7.60 26.49
C LEU A 57 4.56 -7.69 26.65
N LEU A 58 5.32 -7.46 25.58
CA LEU A 58 6.78 -7.48 25.63
C LEU A 58 7.36 -6.40 26.55
N ARG A 59 6.80 -5.17 26.53
CA ARG A 59 7.20 -4.14 27.49
C ARG A 59 6.94 -4.54 28.94
N ALA A 60 5.78 -5.18 29.19
CA ALA A 60 5.43 -5.68 30.51
C ALA A 60 6.35 -6.84 30.96
N LEU A 61 6.72 -7.74 30.04
CA LEU A 61 7.71 -8.82 30.29
C LEU A 61 9.07 -8.24 30.64
N ASP A 62 9.59 -7.29 29.84
CA ASP A 62 10.88 -6.66 30.08
C ASP A 62 10.90 -5.90 31.43
N SER A 63 9.83 -5.19 31.76
CA SER A 63 9.71 -4.50 33.07
C SER A 63 9.66 -5.47 34.24
N CYS A 64 8.94 -6.58 34.10
CA CYS A 64 8.88 -7.62 35.13
C CYS A 64 10.25 -8.27 35.37
N ARG A 65 10.95 -8.63 34.28
CA ARG A 65 12.31 -9.19 34.36
C ARG A 65 13.28 -8.25 35.06
N GLN A 66 13.20 -6.95 34.77
CA GLN A 66 14.03 -5.95 35.44
C GLN A 66 13.75 -5.88 36.95
N SER A 67 12.47 -5.94 37.34
CA SER A 67 12.10 -5.87 38.77
C SER A 67 12.46 -7.13 39.57
N LEU A 68 12.63 -8.27 38.90
CA LEU A 68 13.01 -9.54 39.52
C LEU A 68 14.53 -9.84 39.45
N ALA A 69 15.30 -9.03 38.73
CA ALA A 69 16.71 -9.31 38.44
C ALA A 69 17.58 -9.37 39.72
N ASP A 70 17.21 -8.61 40.75
CA ASP A 70 17.92 -8.53 42.02
C ASP A 70 17.40 -9.51 43.10
N ASP A 71 16.45 -10.40 42.73
CA ASP A 71 15.83 -11.37 43.67
C ASP A 71 16.31 -12.83 43.38
N PRO A 72 17.35 -13.34 44.09
CA PRO A 72 17.94 -14.65 43.82
C PRO A 72 16.97 -15.84 43.80
N PRO A 73 15.89 -15.89 44.64
CA PRO A 73 14.90 -16.97 44.59
C PRO A 73 14.13 -17.07 43.28
N GLN A 74 14.16 -16.04 42.42
CA GLN A 74 13.35 -15.93 41.20
C GLN A 74 14.09 -16.32 39.90
N GLN A 75 15.25 -16.95 39.99
CA GLN A 75 16.09 -17.24 38.81
C GLN A 75 15.42 -18.14 37.77
N GLU A 76 14.61 -19.11 38.20
CA GLU A 76 13.87 -20.01 37.31
C GLU A 76 12.77 -19.23 36.55
N LEU A 77 12.03 -18.39 37.27
CA LEU A 77 11.01 -17.50 36.67
C LEU A 77 11.64 -16.51 35.66
N LEU A 78 12.78 -15.92 36.00
CA LEU A 78 13.52 -15.03 35.09
C LEU A 78 13.92 -15.71 33.81
N THR A 79 14.33 -16.96 33.86
CA THR A 79 14.68 -17.76 32.67
C THR A 79 13.44 -17.99 31.81
N GLU A 80 12.32 -18.43 32.41
CA GLU A 80 11.08 -18.66 31.70
C GLU A 80 10.54 -17.37 31.02
N LEU A 81 10.51 -16.25 31.74
CA LEU A 81 10.09 -14.96 31.19
C LEU A 81 11.00 -14.50 30.05
N SER A 82 12.29 -14.81 30.13
CA SER A 82 13.26 -14.49 29.06
C SER A 82 12.99 -15.30 27.81
N ASP A 83 12.76 -16.60 27.94
CA ASP A 83 12.44 -17.49 26.83
C ASP A 83 11.12 -17.10 26.14
N ILE A 84 10.12 -16.73 26.94
CA ILE A 84 8.84 -16.22 26.41
C ILE A 84 9.06 -14.93 25.64
N ALA A 85 9.81 -13.98 26.21
CA ALA A 85 10.07 -12.68 25.57
C ALA A 85 10.83 -12.86 24.25
N GLU A 86 11.81 -13.75 24.17
CA GLU A 86 12.57 -14.04 22.96
C GLU A 86 11.67 -14.64 21.87
N ARG A 87 10.90 -15.69 22.23
CA ARG A 87 9.94 -16.28 21.27
C ARG A 87 8.91 -15.26 20.77
N LYS A 88 8.34 -14.45 21.66
CA LYS A 88 7.39 -13.41 21.29
C LYS A 88 8.01 -12.35 20.40
N ARG A 89 9.23 -11.93 20.68
CA ARG A 89 9.95 -10.95 19.87
C ARG A 89 10.26 -11.49 18.47
N SER A 90 10.67 -12.73 18.35
CA SER A 90 10.91 -13.37 17.05
C SER A 90 9.64 -13.54 16.20
N GLN A 91 8.45 -13.60 16.82
CA GLN A 91 7.16 -13.68 16.14
C GLN A 91 6.62 -12.33 15.65
N LEU A 92 7.15 -11.18 16.12
CA LEU A 92 6.62 -9.85 15.78
C LEU A 92 6.50 -9.59 14.27
N PRO A 93 7.46 -9.96 13.41
CA PRO A 93 7.31 -9.78 11.97
C PRO A 93 6.11 -10.54 11.40
N ALA A 94 5.85 -11.75 11.88
CA ALA A 94 4.69 -12.54 11.48
C ALA A 94 3.36 -11.92 11.97
N VAL A 95 3.35 -11.40 13.21
CA VAL A 95 2.20 -10.67 13.76
C VAL A 95 1.91 -9.41 12.94
N PHE A 96 2.93 -8.67 12.56
CA PHE A 96 2.80 -7.50 11.70
C PHE A 96 2.14 -7.85 10.36
N TRP A 97 2.66 -8.86 9.67
CA TRP A 97 2.08 -9.26 8.39
C TRP A 97 0.66 -9.80 8.53
N ASN A 98 0.34 -10.48 9.62
CA ASN A 98 -1.04 -10.87 9.91
C ASN A 98 -1.93 -9.65 10.16
N ALA A 99 -1.42 -8.63 10.85
CA ALA A 99 -2.16 -7.37 11.06
C ALA A 99 -2.47 -6.68 9.72
N ILE A 100 -1.52 -6.62 8.79
CA ILE A 100 -1.75 -6.05 7.46
C ILE A 100 -2.70 -6.93 6.63
N ASN A 101 -2.45 -8.23 6.54
CA ASN A 101 -3.16 -9.14 5.63
C ASN A 101 -4.57 -9.51 6.09
N ALA A 102 -4.84 -9.48 7.39
CA ALA A 102 -6.14 -9.83 7.96
C ALA A 102 -7.03 -8.61 8.20
N SER A 103 -6.50 -7.39 8.18
CA SER A 103 -7.30 -6.19 8.38
C SER A 103 -8.18 -5.87 7.17
N SER A 104 -9.45 -5.59 7.43
CA SER A 104 -10.38 -5.08 6.41
C SER A 104 -9.97 -3.69 5.92
N GLU A 105 -9.29 -2.93 6.75
CA GLU A 105 -8.82 -1.58 6.51
C GLU A 105 -7.72 -1.54 5.45
N ALA A 106 -6.70 -2.41 5.60
CA ALA A 106 -5.64 -2.54 4.60
C ALA A 106 -6.18 -3.14 3.29
N GLU A 107 -7.10 -4.12 3.37
CA GLU A 107 -7.78 -4.66 2.20
C GLU A 107 -8.59 -3.58 1.48
N HIS A 108 -9.35 -2.76 2.21
CA HIS A 108 -10.11 -1.63 1.65
C HIS A 108 -9.22 -0.66 0.88
N TYR A 109 -8.08 -0.31 1.44
CA TYR A 109 -7.13 0.64 0.86
C TYR A 109 -6.43 0.10 -0.39
N LEU A 110 -6.14 -1.21 -0.46
CA LEU A 110 -5.35 -1.84 -1.53
C LEU A 110 -6.17 -2.60 -2.58
N ARG A 111 -7.50 -2.58 -2.52
CA ARG A 111 -8.37 -3.22 -3.51
C ARG A 111 -8.79 -2.27 -4.62
N PHE A 112 -9.43 -2.78 -5.66
CA PHE A 112 -10.14 -1.97 -6.64
C PHE A 112 -11.38 -1.32 -6.02
N ALA A 113 -11.60 -0.04 -6.31
CA ALA A 113 -12.86 0.63 -6.02
C ALA A 113 -13.88 0.37 -7.14
N THR A 114 -15.17 0.59 -6.85
CA THR A 114 -16.23 0.54 -7.85
C THR A 114 -16.06 1.66 -8.88
N GLU A 115 -15.62 2.84 -8.44
CA GLU A 115 -15.42 4.00 -9.28
C GLU A 115 -13.96 4.46 -9.28
N PRO A 116 -13.42 4.96 -10.41
CA PRO A 116 -12.10 5.54 -10.49
C PRO A 116 -12.02 6.88 -9.74
N LEU A 117 -10.83 7.44 -9.67
CA LEU A 117 -10.64 8.82 -9.23
C LEU A 117 -11.47 9.78 -10.10
N PRO A 118 -12.17 10.74 -9.49
CA PRO A 118 -12.96 11.70 -10.25
C PRO A 118 -12.08 12.65 -11.06
N VAL A 119 -12.58 13.07 -12.22
CA VAL A 119 -12.00 14.18 -12.97
C VAL A 119 -12.38 15.47 -12.25
N THR A 120 -11.41 16.20 -11.74
CA THR A 120 -11.61 17.44 -11.00
C THR A 120 -10.44 18.39 -11.21
N SER A 121 -10.72 19.70 -11.20
CA SER A 121 -9.70 20.73 -11.20
C SER A 121 -9.05 20.95 -9.83
N ALA A 122 -9.71 20.53 -8.75
CA ALA A 122 -9.16 20.62 -7.40
C ALA A 122 -8.04 19.58 -7.18
N PRO A 123 -6.94 19.94 -6.55
CA PRO A 123 -5.92 18.98 -6.18
C PRO A 123 -6.49 17.90 -5.26
N LEU A 124 -6.24 16.62 -5.60
CA LEU A 124 -6.58 15.50 -4.75
C LEU A 124 -5.34 15.10 -3.95
N THR A 125 -5.56 14.71 -2.69
CA THR A 125 -4.55 14.16 -1.77
C THR A 125 -5.01 12.80 -1.28
N ASP A 126 -4.07 11.94 -0.95
CA ASP A 126 -4.36 10.72 -0.21
C ASP A 126 -3.99 10.91 1.27
N GLU A 127 -5.00 11.20 2.07
CA GLU A 127 -4.87 11.47 3.51
C GLU A 127 -4.45 10.23 4.31
N ALA A 128 -4.62 9.03 3.75
CA ALA A 128 -4.24 7.78 4.38
C ALA A 128 -2.81 7.32 4.03
N LEU A 129 -2.17 7.89 3.02
CA LEU A 129 -0.81 7.54 2.65
C LEU A 129 0.19 7.68 3.82
N PRO A 130 0.14 8.77 4.65
CA PRO A 130 0.98 8.87 5.83
C PRO A 130 0.76 7.74 6.85
N ALA A 131 -0.46 7.24 6.99
CA ALA A 131 -0.73 6.10 7.88
C ALA A 131 -0.09 4.81 7.36
N LEU A 132 -0.15 4.55 6.04
CA LEU A 132 0.55 3.42 5.44
C LEU A 132 2.08 3.55 5.59
N GLN A 133 2.62 4.77 5.48
CA GLN A 133 4.04 5.06 5.71
C GLN A 133 4.46 4.70 7.13
N GLN A 134 3.68 5.11 8.14
CA GLN A 134 3.95 4.80 9.53
C GLN A 134 3.85 3.29 9.81
N LEU A 135 2.81 2.61 9.31
CA LEU A 135 2.71 1.15 9.43
C LEU A 135 3.90 0.43 8.79
N THR A 136 4.35 0.89 7.62
CA THR A 136 5.53 0.33 6.96
C THR A 136 6.80 0.55 7.78
N ALA A 137 6.97 1.73 8.37
CA ALA A 137 8.11 2.04 9.23
C ALA A 137 8.11 1.15 10.49
N ILE A 138 6.94 0.94 11.11
CA ILE A 138 6.78 0.00 12.22
C ILE A 138 7.23 -1.40 11.80
N GLY A 139 6.70 -1.93 10.68
CA GLY A 139 7.07 -3.25 10.18
C GLY A 139 8.56 -3.40 9.88
N SER A 140 9.19 -2.35 9.33
CA SER A 140 10.62 -2.35 9.00
C SER A 140 11.53 -2.28 10.22
N ALA A 141 11.02 -1.78 11.36
CA ALA A 141 11.77 -1.66 12.60
C ALA A 141 11.70 -2.92 13.50
N LEU A 142 10.85 -3.91 13.12
CA LEU A 142 10.71 -5.16 13.86
C LEU A 142 11.83 -6.14 13.52
N PRO A 143 12.28 -6.95 14.48
CA PRO A 143 11.88 -7.04 15.89
C PRO A 143 12.64 -6.11 16.84
N GLU A 144 13.56 -5.28 16.34
CA GLU A 144 14.47 -4.45 17.15
C GLU A 144 13.69 -3.40 17.95
N HIS A 145 12.64 -2.84 17.37
CA HIS A 145 11.75 -1.89 18.02
C HIS A 145 10.36 -2.49 18.19
N LEU A 146 9.85 -2.39 19.42
CA LEU A 146 8.52 -2.93 19.73
C LEU A 146 7.42 -2.10 19.08
N PRO A 147 6.34 -2.75 18.60
CA PRO A 147 5.17 -2.04 18.08
C PRO A 147 4.62 -1.04 19.09
N PRO A 148 4.08 0.11 18.66
CA PRO A 148 3.41 1.04 19.55
C PRO A 148 2.13 0.41 20.16
N PRO A 149 1.58 1.00 21.23
CA PRO A 149 0.34 0.56 21.85
C PRO A 149 -0.85 0.56 20.87
N VAL A 150 -1.88 -0.23 21.19
CA VAL A 150 -3.11 -0.33 20.39
C VAL A 150 -3.71 1.04 20.09
N GLY A 151 -3.75 1.94 21.07
CA GLY A 151 -4.30 3.30 20.91
C GLY A 151 -3.57 4.17 19.90
N GLU A 152 -2.31 3.87 19.57
CA GLU A 152 -1.54 4.57 18.53
C GLU A 152 -1.66 3.87 17.16
N LEU A 153 -1.89 2.56 17.13
CA LEU A 153 -2.08 1.78 15.90
C LEU A 153 -3.48 1.93 15.30
N ASP A 154 -4.52 1.93 16.14
CA ASP A 154 -5.90 2.01 15.69
C ASP A 154 -6.19 3.22 14.78
N PRO A 155 -5.70 4.44 15.07
CA PRO A 155 -5.86 5.58 14.16
C PRO A 155 -5.27 5.38 12.77
N LEU A 156 -4.15 4.62 12.66
CA LEU A 156 -3.51 4.33 11.38
C LEU A 156 -4.38 3.41 10.54
N PHE A 157 -4.89 2.32 11.11
CA PHE A 157 -5.82 1.43 10.41
C PHE A 157 -7.13 2.14 10.06
N GLN A 158 -7.69 2.96 10.96
CA GLN A 158 -8.88 3.75 10.69
C GLN A 158 -8.68 4.76 9.54
N ALA A 159 -7.49 5.35 9.40
CA ALA A 159 -7.18 6.22 8.28
C ALA A 159 -7.25 5.46 6.95
N LEU A 160 -6.70 4.23 6.88
CA LEU A 160 -6.82 3.36 5.70
C LEU A 160 -8.30 3.03 5.38
N GLN A 161 -9.11 2.78 6.40
CA GLN A 161 -10.53 2.46 6.22
C GLN A 161 -11.35 3.64 5.68
N ARG A 162 -11.05 4.85 6.12
CA ARG A 162 -11.79 6.06 5.73
C ARG A 162 -11.45 6.55 4.33
N SER A 163 -10.23 6.30 3.85
CA SER A 163 -9.78 6.76 2.54
C SER A 163 -10.19 5.80 1.44
N GLN A 164 -10.79 6.33 0.39
CA GLN A 164 -11.02 5.61 -0.87
C GLN A 164 -9.98 5.95 -1.93
N ARG A 165 -8.99 6.82 -1.62
CA ARG A 165 -8.09 7.39 -2.63
C ARG A 165 -7.21 6.34 -3.29
N SER A 166 -6.58 5.45 -2.52
CA SER A 166 -5.75 4.40 -3.08
C SER A 166 -6.57 3.42 -3.95
N SER A 167 -7.73 2.97 -3.46
CA SER A 167 -8.58 2.05 -4.21
C SER A 167 -9.15 2.68 -5.50
N GLN A 168 -9.54 3.96 -5.46
CA GLN A 168 -9.93 4.73 -6.64
C GLN A 168 -8.77 4.94 -7.60
N LEU A 169 -7.55 5.22 -7.08
CA LEU A 169 -6.34 5.33 -7.88
C LEU A 169 -6.03 4.02 -8.62
N ILE A 170 -6.07 2.88 -7.93
CA ILE A 170 -5.86 1.56 -8.54
C ILE A 170 -6.83 1.33 -9.71
N THR A 171 -8.12 1.65 -9.50
CA THR A 171 -9.14 1.52 -10.55
C THR A 171 -8.87 2.48 -11.72
N ALA A 172 -8.54 3.74 -11.41
CA ALA A 172 -8.24 4.76 -12.42
C ALA A 172 -7.01 4.38 -13.27
N LEU A 173 -5.93 3.91 -12.64
CA LEU A 173 -4.72 3.47 -13.34
C LEU A 173 -5.03 2.33 -14.32
N ALA A 174 -5.81 1.34 -13.88
CA ALA A 174 -6.17 0.19 -14.73
C ALA A 174 -7.03 0.60 -15.93
N GLN A 175 -8.06 1.41 -15.71
CA GLN A 175 -8.96 1.88 -16.77
C GLN A 175 -8.24 2.82 -17.73
N THR A 176 -7.46 3.78 -17.21
CA THR A 176 -6.73 4.74 -18.03
C THR A 176 -5.65 4.06 -18.88
N ARG A 177 -4.89 3.12 -18.28
CA ARG A 177 -3.93 2.29 -19.03
C ARG A 177 -4.60 1.62 -20.22
N HIS A 178 -5.72 0.94 -19.98
CA HIS A 178 -6.45 0.24 -21.06
C HIS A 178 -6.93 1.22 -22.12
N GLY A 179 -7.54 2.33 -21.75
CA GLY A 179 -8.03 3.36 -22.68
C GLY A 179 -6.89 3.96 -23.53
N LEU A 180 -5.73 4.29 -22.91
CA LEU A 180 -4.57 4.80 -23.61
C LEU A 180 -4.00 3.79 -24.62
N GLN A 181 -3.95 2.50 -24.25
CA GLN A 181 -3.51 1.44 -25.16
C GLN A 181 -4.42 1.32 -26.40
N GLN A 182 -5.74 1.37 -26.20
CA GLN A 182 -6.71 1.36 -27.30
C GLN A 182 -6.56 2.60 -28.20
N ALA A 183 -6.51 3.79 -27.59
CA ALA A 183 -6.35 5.03 -28.33
C ALA A 183 -5.00 5.09 -29.10
N THR A 184 -3.93 4.60 -28.50
CA THR A 184 -2.62 4.49 -29.16
C THR A 184 -2.68 3.55 -30.38
N ALA A 185 -3.33 2.40 -30.23
CA ALA A 185 -3.50 1.48 -31.36
C ALA A 185 -4.31 2.13 -32.49
N MET A 186 -5.36 2.86 -32.18
CA MET A 186 -6.18 3.60 -33.18
C MET A 186 -5.35 4.69 -33.90
N LEU A 187 -4.53 5.46 -33.18
CA LEU A 187 -3.66 6.46 -33.80
C LEU A 187 -2.63 5.81 -34.73
N ARG A 188 -2.00 4.73 -34.32
CA ARG A 188 -0.98 4.00 -35.11
C ARG A 188 -1.57 3.24 -36.30
N ALA A 189 -2.85 2.87 -36.26
CA ALA A 189 -3.52 2.17 -37.37
C ALA A 189 -3.72 3.07 -38.61
N GLN A 190 -3.66 4.40 -38.46
CA GLN A 190 -3.83 5.34 -39.57
C GLN A 190 -2.48 5.71 -40.18
N PRO A 191 -2.22 5.40 -41.48
CA PRO A 191 -1.00 5.83 -42.15
C PRO A 191 -0.88 7.36 -42.18
N ALA A 192 0.28 7.89 -41.89
CA ALA A 192 0.53 9.33 -41.97
C ALA A 192 0.18 9.91 -43.37
N THR A 193 0.44 9.16 -44.43
CA THR A 193 0.08 9.52 -45.80
C THR A 193 -1.43 9.64 -46.04
N TYR A 194 -2.27 8.94 -45.27
CA TYR A 194 -3.73 9.08 -45.30
C TYR A 194 -4.21 10.34 -44.58
N LEU A 195 -3.59 10.63 -43.44
CA LEU A 195 -3.92 11.81 -42.63
C LEU A 195 -3.36 13.09 -43.29
N CYS A 196 -2.14 13.02 -43.83
CA CYS A 196 -1.40 14.16 -44.33
C CYS A 196 -0.69 13.82 -45.65
N PRO A 197 -1.41 13.82 -46.79
CA PRO A 197 -0.81 13.58 -48.10
C PRO A 197 0.36 14.55 -48.37
N MET A 198 1.47 14.02 -48.84
CA MET A 198 2.71 14.79 -49.11
C MET A 198 3.26 15.54 -47.86
N ASN A 199 3.00 15.05 -46.67
CA ASN A 199 3.35 15.66 -45.38
C ASN A 199 2.80 17.10 -45.23
N GLN A 200 1.67 17.40 -45.84
CA GLN A 200 0.99 18.69 -45.72
C GLN A 200 -0.29 18.56 -44.88
N PRO A 201 -0.66 19.59 -44.13
CA PRO A 201 -1.92 19.59 -43.39
C PRO A 201 -3.11 19.38 -44.33
N SER A 202 -4.05 18.50 -43.91
CA SER A 202 -5.30 18.20 -44.61
C SER A 202 -6.49 18.48 -43.73
N GLU A 203 -7.70 18.42 -44.23
CA GLU A 203 -8.91 18.53 -43.40
C GLU A 203 -9.00 17.44 -42.34
N ARG A 204 -8.49 16.22 -42.64
CA ARG A 204 -8.43 15.12 -41.66
C ARG A 204 -7.47 15.42 -40.53
N SER A 205 -6.27 15.96 -40.84
CA SER A 205 -5.30 16.33 -39.82
C SER A 205 -5.74 17.53 -38.99
N LYS A 206 -6.52 18.46 -39.54
CA LYS A 206 -7.15 19.55 -38.76
C LYS A 206 -8.18 19.01 -37.75
N ILE A 207 -9.03 18.06 -38.18
CA ILE A 207 -9.96 17.40 -37.25
C ILE A 207 -9.20 16.71 -36.12
N LEU A 208 -8.12 15.97 -36.49
CA LEU A 208 -7.31 15.26 -35.49
C LEU A 208 -6.60 16.25 -34.55
N LEU A 209 -6.11 17.38 -35.06
CA LEU A 209 -5.52 18.45 -34.24
C LEU A 209 -6.55 19.03 -33.25
N ASN A 210 -7.78 19.25 -33.69
CA ASN A 210 -8.85 19.69 -32.80
C ASN A 210 -9.16 18.66 -31.69
N VAL A 211 -9.17 17.36 -32.02
CA VAL A 211 -9.30 16.29 -31.02
C VAL A 211 -8.13 16.33 -30.03
N PHE A 212 -6.90 16.51 -30.53
CA PHE A 212 -5.73 16.64 -29.65
C PHE A 212 -5.86 17.83 -28.71
N VAL A 213 -6.16 19.03 -29.23
CA VAL A 213 -6.16 20.25 -28.42
C VAL A 213 -7.34 20.27 -27.43
N LEU A 214 -8.55 19.98 -27.91
CA LEU A 214 -9.74 20.12 -27.08
C LEU A 214 -9.89 18.99 -26.04
N PHE A 215 -9.61 17.76 -26.44
CA PHE A 215 -9.85 16.62 -25.57
C PHE A 215 -8.59 16.11 -24.91
N TYR A 216 -7.54 15.77 -25.70
CA TYR A 216 -6.35 15.19 -25.10
C TYR A 216 -5.58 16.20 -24.25
N ALA A 217 -5.22 17.34 -24.82
CA ALA A 217 -4.48 18.38 -24.07
C ALA A 217 -5.37 19.11 -23.04
N GLY A 218 -6.64 19.36 -23.38
CA GLY A 218 -7.54 20.12 -22.52
C GLY A 218 -8.13 19.32 -21.35
N GLU A 219 -8.40 18.03 -21.53
CA GLU A 219 -9.11 17.23 -20.53
C GLU A 219 -8.27 16.02 -20.03
N ILE A 220 -7.69 15.25 -20.96
CA ILE A 220 -7.01 13.99 -20.60
C ILE A 220 -5.67 14.27 -19.92
N GLN A 221 -4.82 15.15 -20.46
CA GLN A 221 -3.51 15.45 -19.87
C GLN A 221 -3.59 15.98 -18.43
N PRO A 222 -4.53 16.91 -18.07
CA PRO A 222 -4.72 17.30 -16.67
C PRO A 222 -5.07 16.12 -15.75
N TYR A 223 -5.89 15.20 -16.23
CA TYR A 223 -6.23 14.00 -15.47
C TYR A 223 -5.04 13.05 -15.31
N LEU A 224 -4.26 12.82 -16.38
CA LEU A 224 -3.01 12.04 -16.29
C LEU A 224 -2.01 12.67 -15.30
N ALA A 225 -1.88 14.00 -15.29
CA ALA A 225 -1.06 14.71 -14.33
C ALA A 225 -1.55 14.54 -12.89
N GLN A 226 -2.85 14.45 -12.67
CA GLN A 226 -3.43 14.16 -11.35
C GLN A 226 -3.12 12.72 -10.92
N LEU A 227 -3.29 11.74 -11.81
CA LEU A 227 -2.92 10.35 -11.54
C LEU A 227 -1.43 10.20 -11.23
N GLN A 228 -0.57 10.93 -11.94
CA GLN A 228 0.88 10.94 -11.69
C GLN A 228 1.21 11.46 -10.30
N ARG A 229 0.62 12.62 -9.90
CA ARG A 229 0.88 13.23 -8.59
C ARG A 229 0.50 12.34 -7.41
N LEU A 230 -0.61 11.59 -7.53
CA LEU A 230 -1.06 10.66 -6.49
C LEU A 230 -0.32 9.32 -6.57
N GLY A 231 -0.10 8.84 -7.78
CA GLY A 231 0.43 7.50 -8.02
C GLY A 231 1.91 7.38 -7.72
N GLU A 232 2.72 8.41 -7.93
CA GLU A 232 4.15 8.34 -7.69
C GLU A 232 4.52 8.09 -6.23
N PRO A 233 4.03 8.89 -5.24
CA PRO A 233 4.29 8.62 -3.83
C PRO A 233 3.60 7.33 -3.35
N TRP A 234 2.42 7.01 -3.87
CA TRP A 234 1.74 5.76 -3.58
C TRP A 234 2.56 4.54 -4.05
N ALA A 235 3.05 4.54 -5.28
CA ALA A 235 3.86 3.44 -5.81
C ALA A 235 5.20 3.29 -5.09
N ALA A 236 5.83 4.40 -4.70
CA ALA A 236 7.02 4.38 -3.86
C ALA A 236 6.73 3.71 -2.51
N GLN A 237 5.59 4.02 -1.90
CA GLN A 237 5.18 3.43 -0.63
C GLN A 237 4.84 1.93 -0.75
N ILE A 238 4.20 1.50 -1.84
CA ILE A 238 3.96 0.06 -2.12
C ILE A 238 5.29 -0.70 -2.21
N LYS A 239 6.30 -0.13 -2.87
CA LYS A 239 7.65 -0.72 -2.95
C LYS A 239 8.33 -0.80 -1.58
N GLN A 240 8.18 0.22 -0.74
CA GLN A 240 8.71 0.21 0.62
C GLN A 240 8.03 -0.86 1.49
N LEU A 241 6.70 -0.95 1.44
CA LEU A 241 5.96 -2.01 2.14
C LEU A 241 6.39 -3.40 1.64
N ARG A 242 6.58 -3.57 0.32
CA ARG A 242 7.07 -4.81 -0.28
C ARG A 242 8.46 -5.23 0.22
N ALA A 243 9.29 -4.26 0.61
CA ALA A 243 10.66 -4.49 1.11
C ALA A 243 10.73 -4.86 2.60
N VAL A 244 9.62 -4.74 3.35
CA VAL A 244 9.57 -5.16 4.76
C VAL A 244 9.87 -6.66 4.87
N ALA A 245 10.76 -7.00 5.80
CA ALA A 245 11.23 -8.36 6.02
C ALA A 245 10.09 -9.35 6.34
N HIS A 246 10.33 -10.63 6.09
CA HIS A 246 9.39 -11.73 6.40
C HIS A 246 8.00 -11.57 5.73
N ILE A 247 7.94 -10.97 4.54
CA ILE A 247 6.68 -10.84 3.81
C ILE A 247 6.17 -12.21 3.32
N PRO A 248 4.88 -12.55 3.52
CA PRO A 248 4.32 -13.77 2.94
C PRO A 248 4.40 -13.76 1.41
N PRO A 249 4.74 -14.88 0.75
CA PRO A 249 4.89 -14.92 -0.72
C PRO A 249 3.67 -14.43 -1.49
N ALA A 250 2.46 -14.76 -1.03
CA ALA A 250 1.22 -14.32 -1.66
C ALA A 250 0.99 -12.81 -1.54
N THR A 251 1.41 -12.20 -0.42
CA THR A 251 1.38 -10.74 -0.22
C THR A 251 2.43 -10.06 -1.09
N ALA A 252 3.63 -10.61 -1.15
CA ALA A 252 4.70 -10.15 -2.03
C ALA A 252 4.21 -10.06 -3.48
N GLN A 253 3.64 -11.15 -4.01
CA GLN A 253 3.07 -11.18 -5.36
C GLN A 253 1.94 -10.17 -5.57
N ALA A 254 1.10 -9.95 -4.56
CA ALA A 254 0.03 -8.96 -4.65
C ALA A 254 0.59 -7.54 -4.78
N LEU A 255 1.59 -7.17 -3.97
CA LEU A 255 2.25 -5.86 -4.05
C LEU A 255 3.06 -5.70 -5.34
N ASP A 256 3.75 -6.75 -5.80
CA ASP A 256 4.49 -6.77 -7.07
C ASP A 256 3.59 -6.52 -8.29
N ARG A 257 2.29 -6.86 -8.22
CA ARG A 257 1.31 -6.52 -9.27
C ARG A 257 0.89 -5.05 -9.26
N LEU A 258 1.06 -4.36 -8.13
CA LEU A 258 0.71 -2.95 -8.00
C LEU A 258 1.84 -2.04 -8.45
N ALA A 259 3.07 -2.29 -8.00
CA ALA A 259 4.25 -1.49 -8.36
C ALA A 259 5.55 -2.28 -8.18
N GLY A 260 6.59 -1.96 -8.97
CA GLY A 260 7.94 -2.47 -8.74
C GLY A 260 8.52 -3.34 -9.84
N ASN A 261 7.77 -3.61 -10.91
CA ASN A 261 8.26 -4.30 -12.10
C ASN A 261 7.52 -3.79 -13.35
N PRO A 262 8.02 -4.01 -14.56
CA PRO A 262 7.45 -3.45 -15.79
C PRO A 262 5.99 -3.86 -16.07
N GLU A 263 5.55 -5.02 -15.57
CA GLU A 263 4.19 -5.53 -15.75
C GLU A 263 3.23 -5.05 -14.64
N ALA A 264 3.77 -4.45 -13.57
CA ALA A 264 2.97 -3.91 -12.48
C ALA A 264 2.03 -2.81 -12.97
N LEU A 265 0.93 -2.63 -12.28
CA LEU A 265 -0.11 -1.67 -12.64
C LEU A 265 0.44 -0.26 -12.85
N TRP A 266 1.22 0.25 -11.89
CA TRP A 266 1.82 1.58 -11.96
C TRP A 266 2.80 1.73 -13.13
N ASP A 267 3.72 0.79 -13.27
CA ASP A 267 4.79 0.88 -14.26
C ASP A 267 4.23 0.70 -15.68
N SER A 268 3.29 -0.22 -15.89
CA SER A 268 2.59 -0.42 -17.16
C SER A 268 1.65 0.74 -17.53
N TYR A 269 1.05 1.42 -16.54
CA TYR A 269 0.31 2.66 -16.77
C TYR A 269 1.24 3.76 -17.29
N ARG A 270 2.39 3.99 -16.65
CA ARG A 270 3.38 4.97 -17.11
C ARG A 270 3.85 4.69 -18.53
N GLN A 271 4.13 3.44 -18.81
CA GLN A 271 4.49 3.02 -20.17
C GLN A 271 3.39 3.38 -21.19
N ALA A 272 2.12 3.12 -20.86
CA ALA A 272 1.01 3.44 -21.74
C ALA A 272 0.86 4.97 -21.96
N VAL A 273 1.12 5.80 -20.95
CA VAL A 273 1.17 7.26 -21.09
C VAL A 273 2.28 7.69 -22.05
N ASP A 274 3.50 7.14 -21.88
CA ASP A 274 4.64 7.46 -22.72
C ASP A 274 4.42 7.04 -24.17
N GLU A 275 3.89 5.85 -24.39
CA GLU A 275 3.59 5.34 -25.74
C GLU A 275 2.50 6.15 -26.44
N HIS A 276 1.47 6.56 -25.71
CA HIS A 276 0.40 7.39 -26.23
C HIS A 276 0.89 8.79 -26.59
N THR A 277 1.72 9.38 -25.74
CA THR A 277 2.35 10.68 -26.01
C THR A 277 3.22 10.64 -27.25
N ARG A 278 4.04 9.59 -27.43
CA ARG A 278 4.83 9.40 -28.64
C ARG A 278 3.95 9.24 -29.88
N ALA A 279 2.87 8.48 -29.80
CA ALA A 279 1.95 8.30 -30.93
C ALA A 279 1.35 9.64 -31.39
N TRP A 280 0.96 10.53 -30.47
CA TRP A 280 0.54 11.89 -30.82
C TRP A 280 1.66 12.71 -31.44
N GLN A 281 2.87 12.66 -30.89
CA GLN A 281 4.03 13.37 -31.45
C GLN A 281 4.32 12.91 -32.88
N ASP A 282 4.30 11.61 -33.14
CA ASP A 282 4.56 11.04 -34.47
C ASP A 282 3.51 11.49 -35.48
N VAL A 283 2.23 11.42 -35.14
CA VAL A 283 1.14 11.81 -36.06
C VAL A 283 1.11 13.32 -36.31
N LEU A 284 1.21 14.13 -35.27
CA LEU A 284 1.22 15.59 -35.42
C LEU A 284 2.49 16.07 -36.13
N GLY A 285 3.64 15.46 -35.86
CA GLY A 285 4.91 15.76 -36.53
C GLY A 285 4.88 15.44 -38.03
N ALA A 286 4.33 14.27 -38.39
CA ALA A 286 4.18 13.90 -39.80
C ALA A 286 3.25 14.83 -40.60
N CYS A 287 2.29 15.47 -39.89
CA CYS A 287 1.37 16.44 -40.46
C CYS A 287 1.84 17.90 -40.38
N GLN A 288 3.05 18.15 -39.91
CA GLN A 288 3.59 19.50 -39.60
C GLN A 288 2.65 20.33 -38.69
N SER A 289 1.88 19.62 -37.83
CA SER A 289 0.87 20.18 -36.92
C SER A 289 1.27 20.06 -35.44
N ALA A 290 2.53 19.76 -35.15
CA ALA A 290 3.02 19.78 -33.77
C ALA A 290 3.22 21.24 -33.28
N PRO A 291 3.26 21.51 -31.98
CA PRO A 291 3.54 22.85 -31.45
C PRO A 291 4.77 23.48 -32.05
N GLY A 292 4.63 24.71 -32.58
CA GLY A 292 5.71 25.44 -33.25
C GLY A 292 5.92 25.11 -34.73
N GLN A 293 5.17 24.22 -35.33
CA GLN A 293 5.15 23.93 -36.76
C GLN A 293 4.09 24.77 -37.51
N ALA A 294 4.23 24.87 -38.85
CA ALA A 294 3.40 25.74 -39.70
C ALA A 294 1.89 25.39 -39.66
N GLY A 295 1.53 24.12 -39.46
CA GLY A 295 0.17 23.66 -39.36
C GLY A 295 -0.43 23.70 -37.95
N TRP A 296 0.32 24.16 -36.94
CA TRP A 296 -0.18 24.32 -35.59
C TRP A 296 -1.16 25.49 -35.52
N GLN A 297 -2.39 25.21 -35.19
CA GLN A 297 -3.44 26.20 -34.92
C GLN A 297 -4.04 25.90 -33.54
N THR A 298 -4.00 26.85 -32.64
CA THR A 298 -4.83 26.80 -31.43
C THR A 298 -6.28 27.15 -31.82
N PRO A 299 -7.26 26.33 -31.47
CA PRO A 299 -8.65 26.60 -31.75
C PRO A 299 -9.14 27.87 -31.06
#